data_60c81f55d5f292ead170b8318fe6a310
#
_entry.id   60c81f55d5f292ead170b8318fe6a310
#
_cell.length_a   1.000
_cell.length_b   1.000
_cell.length_c   1.000
_cell.angle_alpha   90.00
_cell.angle_beta   90.00
_cell.angle_gamma   90.00
#
_symmetry.space_group_name_H-M   'P 1'
#
loop_
_entity.id
_entity.type
_entity.pdbx_description
1 polymer ?
#
loop_
_entity_poly.entity_id
_entity_poly.type
_entity_poly.pdbx_seq_one_letter_code
_entity_poly.pdbx_strand_id
1 'polypeptide(L)'
;KKIEIVFFDVDFAKFKNFFFINRIKKVKKVMVTYDDYAVHEMNAITANSCDIILCQCPLSTLKYREKGYESYWMPPENDANIFKNYNLNKEIDVLFFGQLRNDRKKFIDFLIDNGIKVKIVGHDSNWVTEEELIKLISKSKIVLNFSKSLGETVTNYAAADIYKFHYQLKGRLIQSGLCGTLCISEYSPGQEMIFNEKEIPMFRTQDECLEIVNRYLSN
;
A
#
# COMPACT_ATOMS: atom_id res chain seq x y z
N LYS A 1 -23.04 26.82 5.56
CA LYS A 1 -21.56 26.88 5.38
C LYS A 1 -21.27 26.86 3.90
N LYS A 2 -20.31 27.68 3.44
CA LYS A 2 -19.86 27.72 2.04
C LYS A 2 -18.85 26.59 1.85
N ILE A 3 -19.06 25.74 0.85
CA ILE A 3 -18.06 24.73 0.44
C ILE A 3 -17.04 25.45 -0.44
N GLU A 4 -15.77 25.29 -0.13
CA GLU A 4 -14.66 25.92 -0.87
C GLU A 4 -13.79 24.90 -1.59
N ILE A 5 -13.69 23.67 -1.06
CA ILE A 5 -12.91 22.57 -1.60
C ILE A 5 -13.78 21.32 -1.66
N VAL A 6 -13.63 20.57 -2.73
CA VAL A 6 -14.24 19.23 -2.89
C VAL A 6 -13.15 18.23 -3.24
N PHE A 7 -13.10 17.14 -2.48
CA PHE A 7 -12.22 16.00 -2.74
C PHE A 7 -12.98 14.93 -3.52
N PHE A 8 -12.34 14.37 -4.52
CA PHE A 8 -12.82 13.25 -5.31
C PHE A 8 -11.86 12.07 -5.10
N ASP A 9 -12.30 11.07 -4.38
CA ASP A 9 -11.62 9.78 -4.32
C ASP A 9 -11.91 9.04 -5.64
N VAL A 10 -10.87 8.89 -6.45
CA VAL A 10 -10.98 8.27 -7.77
C VAL A 10 -10.48 6.84 -7.69
N ASP A 11 -11.43 5.93 -7.52
CA ASP A 11 -11.25 4.51 -7.75
C ASP A 11 -12.00 4.16 -9.04
N PHE A 12 -11.27 3.78 -10.08
CA PHE A 12 -11.84 3.48 -11.39
C PHE A 12 -13.03 2.50 -11.33
N ALA A 13 -12.98 1.52 -10.44
CA ALA A 13 -14.05 0.53 -10.29
C ALA A 13 -15.36 1.15 -9.81
N LYS A 14 -15.31 2.27 -9.10
CA LYS A 14 -16.47 2.96 -8.52
C LYS A 14 -16.94 4.16 -9.33
N PHE A 15 -16.08 4.75 -10.16
CA PHE A 15 -16.32 6.03 -10.82
C PHE A 15 -16.75 5.86 -12.27
N LYS A 16 -18.04 5.72 -12.50
CA LYS A 16 -18.60 5.52 -13.86
C LYS A 16 -18.98 6.79 -14.60
N ASN A 17 -18.91 7.98 -13.96
CA ASN A 17 -19.45 9.20 -14.59
C ASN A 17 -18.68 10.46 -14.15
N PHE A 18 -17.56 10.74 -14.83
CA PHE A 18 -16.70 11.89 -14.56
C PHE A 18 -17.28 13.24 -14.97
N PHE A 19 -18.27 13.26 -15.84
CA PHE A 19 -18.82 14.48 -16.41
C PHE A 19 -19.49 15.39 -15.38
N PHE A 20 -19.96 14.86 -14.25
CA PHE A 20 -20.57 15.69 -13.22
C PHE A 20 -19.55 16.61 -12.52
N ILE A 21 -18.27 16.22 -12.44
CA ILE A 21 -17.22 17.04 -11.83
C ILE A 21 -17.10 18.39 -12.53
N ASN A 22 -17.26 18.41 -13.86
CA ASN A 22 -17.23 19.63 -14.65
C ASN A 22 -18.43 20.57 -14.39
N ARG A 23 -19.51 20.05 -13.83
CA ARG A 23 -20.69 20.86 -13.47
C ARG A 23 -20.52 21.57 -12.13
N ILE A 24 -19.62 21.08 -11.28
CA ILE A 24 -19.31 21.74 -10.00
C ILE A 24 -18.46 22.98 -10.29
N LYS A 25 -18.97 24.14 -9.90
CA LYS A 25 -18.35 25.44 -10.16
C LYS A 25 -18.05 26.17 -8.85
N LYS A 26 -17.12 27.12 -8.90
CA LYS A 26 -16.79 28.03 -7.78
C LYS A 26 -16.23 27.31 -6.53
N VAL A 27 -15.62 26.13 -6.70
CA VAL A 27 -14.92 25.39 -5.65
C VAL A 27 -13.61 24.86 -6.21
N LYS A 28 -12.61 24.67 -5.35
CA LYS A 28 -11.37 23.97 -5.67
C LYS A 28 -11.67 22.47 -5.72
N LYS A 29 -11.23 21.80 -6.76
CA LYS A 29 -11.45 20.36 -6.99
C LYS A 29 -10.14 19.60 -6.82
N VAL A 30 -10.08 18.73 -5.84
CA VAL A 30 -8.91 17.91 -5.55
C VAL A 30 -9.21 16.46 -5.87
N MET A 31 -8.45 15.88 -6.78
CA MET A 31 -8.50 14.46 -7.08
C MET A 31 -7.55 13.72 -6.15
N VAL A 32 -8.01 12.66 -5.53
CA VAL A 32 -7.20 11.73 -4.74
C VAL A 32 -7.17 10.39 -5.46
N THR A 33 -5.98 9.85 -5.73
CA THR A 33 -5.84 8.56 -6.42
C THR A 33 -5.06 7.56 -5.60
N TYR A 34 -5.63 6.36 -5.52
CA TYR A 34 -5.00 5.15 -4.99
C TYR A 34 -4.72 4.19 -6.15
N ASP A 35 -3.79 3.26 -5.97
CA ASP A 35 -3.44 2.25 -6.99
C ASP A 35 -3.23 2.81 -8.42
N ASP A 36 -2.88 4.08 -8.53
CA ASP A 36 -2.79 4.84 -9.80
C ASP A 36 -1.79 4.23 -10.78
N TYR A 37 -0.76 3.54 -10.29
CA TYR A 37 0.19 2.80 -11.12
C TYR A 37 -0.49 1.80 -12.08
N ALA A 38 -1.63 1.23 -11.69
CA ALA A 38 -2.36 0.24 -12.47
C ALA A 38 -3.41 0.85 -13.41
N VAL A 39 -3.88 2.06 -13.09
CA VAL A 39 -5.04 2.68 -13.75
C VAL A 39 -4.79 4.14 -14.12
N HIS A 40 -3.51 4.53 -14.27
CA HIS A 40 -3.11 5.92 -14.52
C HIS A 40 -3.84 6.57 -15.70
N GLU A 41 -3.89 5.91 -16.85
CA GLU A 41 -4.51 6.46 -18.06
C GLU A 41 -5.99 6.72 -17.87
N MET A 42 -6.65 5.91 -17.05
CA MET A 42 -8.08 6.04 -16.75
C MET A 42 -8.31 7.17 -15.75
N ASN A 43 -7.49 7.25 -14.71
CA ASN A 43 -7.55 8.34 -13.74
C ASN A 43 -7.19 9.69 -14.38
N ALA A 44 -6.29 9.71 -15.37
CA ALA A 44 -5.91 10.90 -16.11
C ALA A 44 -7.08 11.56 -16.84
N ILE A 45 -8.11 10.81 -17.19
CA ILE A 45 -9.35 11.39 -17.77
C ILE A 45 -10.02 12.32 -16.75
N THR A 46 -10.07 11.91 -15.48
CA THR A 46 -10.65 12.72 -14.40
C THR A 46 -9.76 13.91 -14.04
N ALA A 47 -8.45 13.77 -14.17
CA ALA A 47 -7.48 14.83 -13.88
C ALA A 47 -7.77 16.13 -14.63
N ASN A 48 -8.26 16.05 -15.89
CA ASN A 48 -8.68 17.20 -16.69
C ASN A 48 -9.78 18.07 -16.04
N SER A 49 -10.51 17.49 -15.09
CA SER A 49 -11.64 18.15 -14.42
C SER A 49 -11.31 18.66 -13.04
N CYS A 50 -10.07 18.45 -12.57
CA CYS A 50 -9.62 18.79 -11.22
C CYS A 50 -8.51 19.85 -11.25
N ASP A 51 -8.38 20.59 -10.16
CA ASP A 51 -7.38 21.67 -10.03
C ASP A 51 -6.09 21.14 -9.40
N ILE A 52 -6.16 20.14 -8.53
CA ILE A 52 -5.02 19.53 -7.83
C ILE A 52 -5.18 18.02 -7.85
N ILE A 53 -4.08 17.29 -7.93
CA ILE A 53 -4.03 15.84 -7.87
C ILE A 53 -3.14 15.40 -6.69
N LEU A 54 -3.70 14.63 -5.77
CA LEU A 54 -2.98 13.93 -4.72
C LEU A 54 -2.87 12.45 -5.10
N CYS A 55 -1.67 11.96 -5.32
CA CYS A 55 -1.44 10.62 -5.86
C CYS A 55 -0.52 9.81 -4.94
N GLN A 56 -0.92 8.57 -4.60
CA GLN A 56 -0.09 7.67 -3.78
C GLN A 56 1.13 7.11 -4.54
N CYS A 57 1.11 7.12 -5.86
CA CYS A 57 2.22 6.63 -6.66
C CYS A 57 3.18 7.77 -7.02
N PRO A 58 4.46 7.76 -6.59
CA PRO A 58 5.41 8.82 -6.92
C PRO A 58 5.66 8.92 -8.42
N LEU A 59 5.72 7.80 -9.14
CA LEU A 59 5.90 7.79 -10.60
C LEU A 59 4.70 8.41 -11.32
N SER A 60 3.48 8.05 -10.93
CA SER A 60 2.26 8.65 -11.50
C SER A 60 2.17 10.15 -11.19
N THR A 61 2.63 10.58 -10.01
CA THR A 61 2.73 12.01 -9.68
C THR A 61 3.61 12.76 -10.67
N LEU A 62 4.76 12.20 -11.04
CA LEU A 62 5.66 12.80 -12.05
C LEU A 62 4.98 12.83 -13.43
N LYS A 63 4.32 11.75 -13.84
CA LYS A 63 3.56 11.71 -15.12
C LYS A 63 2.47 12.78 -15.19
N TYR A 64 1.77 13.07 -14.09
CA TYR A 64 0.79 14.15 -14.04
C TYR A 64 1.48 15.51 -14.20
N ARG A 65 2.61 15.74 -13.53
CA ARG A 65 3.39 16.99 -13.66
C ARG A 65 3.91 17.21 -15.07
N GLU A 66 4.41 16.17 -15.73
CA GLU A 66 4.87 16.23 -17.12
C GLU A 66 3.75 16.65 -18.09
N LYS A 67 2.50 16.29 -17.77
CA LYS A 67 1.31 16.71 -18.53
C LYS A 67 0.79 18.10 -18.12
N GLY A 68 1.46 18.80 -17.22
CA GLY A 68 1.10 20.16 -16.79
C GLY A 68 0.08 20.21 -15.64
N TYR A 69 -0.24 19.11 -14.99
CA TYR A 69 -1.14 19.11 -13.84
C TYR A 69 -0.41 19.51 -12.55
N GLU A 70 -1.09 20.23 -11.68
CA GLU A 70 -0.66 20.47 -10.30
C GLU A 70 -0.84 19.18 -9.50
N SER A 71 0.24 18.43 -9.29
CA SER A 71 0.21 17.11 -8.66
C SER A 71 1.23 16.98 -7.54
N TYR A 72 0.81 16.32 -6.46
CA TYR A 72 1.61 16.07 -5.27
C TYR A 72 1.58 14.59 -4.91
N TRP A 73 2.73 14.06 -4.53
CA TRP A 73 2.82 12.75 -3.96
C TRP A 73 2.24 12.74 -2.55
N MET A 74 1.28 11.86 -2.32
CA MET A 74 0.63 11.60 -1.04
C MET A 74 0.98 10.17 -0.63
N PRO A 75 1.98 9.96 0.24
CA PRO A 75 2.30 8.61 0.72
C PRO A 75 1.09 8.01 1.44
N PRO A 76 1.02 6.65 1.56
CA PRO A 76 -0.07 6.00 2.27
C PRO A 76 -0.22 6.56 3.68
N GLU A 77 -1.41 6.96 4.03
CA GLU A 77 -1.78 7.50 5.34
C GLU A 77 -2.58 6.49 6.16
N ASN A 78 -2.49 6.58 7.47
CA ASN A 78 -3.31 5.81 8.40
C ASN A 78 -3.59 6.65 9.66
N ASP A 79 -4.78 6.51 10.22
CA ASP A 79 -5.18 7.25 11.42
C ASP A 79 -4.51 6.66 12.68
N ALA A 80 -3.67 7.45 13.33
CA ALA A 80 -3.00 7.08 14.58
C ALA A 80 -3.94 6.94 15.79
N ASN A 81 -5.18 7.43 15.69
CA ASN A 81 -6.19 7.17 16.71
C ASN A 81 -6.80 5.77 16.59
N ILE A 82 -6.80 5.23 15.36
CA ILE A 82 -7.29 3.89 15.04
C ILE A 82 -6.14 2.89 15.21
N PHE A 83 -5.08 3.01 14.40
CA PHE A 83 -3.90 2.16 14.47
C PHE A 83 -3.00 2.63 15.61
N LYS A 84 -2.93 1.88 16.68
CA LYS A 84 -2.13 2.19 17.87
C LYS A 84 -1.62 0.92 18.54
N ASN A 85 -0.52 1.06 19.26
CA ASN A 85 0.05 -0.05 20.02
C ASN A 85 -0.81 -0.36 21.24
N TYR A 86 -1.33 -1.59 21.32
CA TYR A 86 -2.08 -2.09 22.48
C TYR A 86 -1.18 -2.67 23.58
N ASN A 87 0.15 -2.59 23.42
CA ASN A 87 1.13 -3.13 24.37
C ASN A 87 0.89 -4.61 24.75
N LEU A 88 0.52 -5.41 23.76
CA LEU A 88 0.26 -6.83 23.93
C LEU A 88 1.56 -7.64 23.83
N ASN A 89 1.60 -8.80 24.50
CA ASN A 89 2.70 -9.74 24.39
C ASN A 89 2.90 -10.20 22.94
N LYS A 90 4.14 -10.29 22.49
CA LYS A 90 4.52 -10.71 21.14
C LYS A 90 4.45 -12.24 21.05
N GLU A 91 3.30 -12.77 20.61
CA GLU A 91 2.98 -14.21 20.53
C GLU A 91 3.07 -14.76 19.09
N ILE A 92 3.07 -13.87 18.08
CA ILE A 92 3.10 -14.24 16.67
C ILE A 92 4.48 -13.90 16.12
N ASP A 93 5.18 -14.90 15.59
CA ASP A 93 6.51 -14.66 15.05
C ASP A 93 6.44 -13.73 13.82
N VAL A 94 5.67 -14.13 12.81
CA VAL A 94 5.50 -13.35 11.58
C VAL A 94 4.01 -13.28 11.22
N LEU A 95 3.52 -12.07 10.91
CA LEU A 95 2.17 -11.83 10.41
C LEU A 95 2.24 -11.31 8.98
N PHE A 96 1.42 -11.88 8.12
CA PHE A 96 1.02 -11.29 6.84
C PHE A 96 -0.49 -11.06 6.82
N PHE A 97 -0.92 -9.87 6.38
CA PHE A 97 -2.33 -9.57 6.18
C PHE A 97 -2.59 -8.95 4.81
N GLY A 98 -3.66 -9.39 4.17
CA GLY A 98 -4.10 -8.98 2.85
C GLY A 98 -4.10 -10.13 1.85
N GLN A 99 -4.40 -9.83 0.59
CA GLN A 99 -4.55 -10.83 -0.46
C GLN A 99 -3.26 -11.61 -0.70
N LEU A 100 -3.35 -12.94 -0.61
CA LEU A 100 -2.26 -13.87 -0.86
C LEU A 100 -2.22 -14.23 -2.36
N ARG A 101 -1.63 -13.32 -3.15
CA ARG A 101 -1.43 -13.56 -4.59
C ARG A 101 -0.22 -14.49 -4.83
N ASN A 102 -0.12 -15.08 -6.03
CA ASN A 102 0.87 -16.12 -6.36
C ASN A 102 2.31 -15.77 -6.00
N ASP A 103 2.76 -14.57 -6.32
CA ASP A 103 4.11 -14.10 -6.00
C ASP A 103 4.34 -13.97 -4.48
N ARG A 104 3.38 -13.42 -3.74
CA ARG A 104 3.45 -13.33 -2.27
C ARG A 104 3.42 -14.70 -1.63
N LYS A 105 2.58 -15.60 -2.20
CA LYS A 105 2.50 -16.99 -1.73
C LYS A 105 3.84 -17.69 -1.83
N LYS A 106 4.56 -17.53 -2.94
CA LYS A 106 5.91 -18.11 -3.11
C LYS A 106 6.88 -17.67 -2.00
N PHE A 107 6.87 -16.39 -1.61
CA PHE A 107 7.70 -15.90 -0.50
C PHE A 107 7.27 -16.49 0.85
N ILE A 108 5.97 -16.55 1.11
CA ILE A 108 5.44 -17.06 2.38
C ILE A 108 5.68 -18.56 2.48
N ASP A 109 5.43 -19.33 1.42
CA ASP A 109 5.71 -20.77 1.37
C ASP A 109 7.22 -21.01 1.61
N PHE A 110 8.09 -20.24 0.96
CA PHE A 110 9.54 -20.36 1.16
C PHE A 110 9.94 -20.10 2.62
N LEU A 111 9.35 -19.11 3.30
CA LEU A 111 9.61 -18.88 4.72
C LEU A 111 9.13 -20.05 5.59
N ILE A 112 7.93 -20.58 5.30
CA ILE A 112 7.35 -21.72 6.02
C ILE A 112 8.21 -22.98 5.85
N ASP A 113 8.64 -23.26 4.63
CA ASP A 113 9.52 -24.39 4.30
C ASP A 113 10.87 -24.31 5.01
N ASN A 114 11.32 -23.08 5.35
CA ASN A 114 12.51 -22.82 6.15
C ASN A 114 12.21 -22.67 7.67
N GLY A 115 11.06 -23.16 8.13
CA GLY A 115 10.71 -23.27 9.55
C GLY A 115 10.16 -22.00 10.22
N ILE A 116 9.87 -20.95 9.45
CA ILE A 116 9.27 -19.73 9.99
C ILE A 116 7.75 -19.91 10.17
N LYS A 117 7.25 -19.60 11.36
CA LYS A 117 5.80 -19.61 11.64
C LYS A 117 5.17 -18.31 11.13
N VAL A 118 4.43 -18.39 10.02
CA VAL A 118 3.73 -17.25 9.43
C VAL A 118 2.23 -17.36 9.68
N LYS A 119 1.64 -16.37 10.35
CA LYS A 119 0.19 -16.21 10.45
C LYS A 119 -0.30 -15.36 9.27
N ILE A 120 -1.35 -15.84 8.58
CA ILE A 120 -1.92 -15.18 7.40
C ILE A 120 -3.38 -14.82 7.70
N VAL A 121 -3.78 -13.57 7.43
CA VAL A 121 -5.17 -13.10 7.55
C VAL A 121 -5.55 -12.19 6.38
N GLY A 122 -6.85 -11.99 6.15
CA GLY A 122 -7.35 -11.14 5.07
C GLY A 122 -7.23 -11.77 3.68
N HIS A 123 -7.27 -13.12 3.63
CA HIS A 123 -7.24 -13.91 2.40
C HIS A 123 -8.40 -14.91 2.42
N ASP A 124 -9.04 -15.09 1.29
CA ASP A 124 -10.23 -15.95 1.10
C ASP A 124 -11.32 -15.68 2.16
N SER A 125 -11.64 -16.65 2.99
CA SER A 125 -12.65 -16.56 4.07
C SER A 125 -12.07 -16.10 5.41
N ASN A 126 -10.76 -15.85 5.51
CA ASN A 126 -10.07 -15.50 6.76
C ASN A 126 -9.98 -13.97 6.96
N TRP A 127 -11.11 -13.29 6.82
CA TRP A 127 -11.21 -11.86 7.09
C TRP A 127 -11.39 -11.61 8.59
N VAL A 128 -10.74 -10.56 9.04
CA VAL A 128 -10.81 -10.07 10.43
C VAL A 128 -11.32 -8.63 10.44
N THR A 129 -11.92 -8.22 11.56
CA THR A 129 -12.28 -6.81 11.77
C THR A 129 -11.04 -5.94 11.90
N GLU A 130 -11.17 -4.64 11.72
CA GLU A 130 -10.06 -3.69 11.89
C GLU A 130 -9.47 -3.78 13.31
N GLU A 131 -10.32 -3.85 14.33
CA GLU A 131 -9.87 -3.98 15.72
C GLU A 131 -9.08 -5.28 15.96
N GLU A 132 -9.55 -6.41 15.41
CA GLU A 132 -8.83 -7.68 15.48
C GLU A 132 -7.49 -7.62 14.73
N LEU A 133 -7.45 -6.95 13.57
CA LEU A 133 -6.22 -6.74 12.82
C LEU A 133 -5.20 -5.96 13.64
N ILE A 134 -5.59 -4.87 14.29
CA ILE A 134 -4.72 -4.06 15.15
C ILE A 134 -4.15 -4.90 16.30
N LYS A 135 -5.01 -5.74 16.94
CA LYS A 135 -4.57 -6.67 17.98
C LYS A 135 -3.57 -7.70 17.46
N LEU A 136 -3.81 -8.25 16.26
CA LEU A 136 -2.89 -9.19 15.63
C LEU A 136 -1.55 -8.54 15.29
N ILE A 137 -1.56 -7.33 14.74
CA ILE A 137 -0.33 -6.57 14.48
C ILE A 137 0.42 -6.33 15.81
N SER A 138 -0.27 -5.84 16.85
CA SER A 138 0.33 -5.56 18.16
C SER A 138 0.91 -6.80 18.84
N LYS A 139 0.35 -8.00 18.57
CA LYS A 139 0.86 -9.29 19.07
C LYS A 139 1.98 -9.89 18.23
N SER A 140 2.30 -9.32 17.09
CA SER A 140 3.29 -9.87 16.17
C SER A 140 4.66 -9.30 16.45
N LYS A 141 5.72 -10.12 16.33
CA LYS A 141 7.11 -9.65 16.34
C LYS A 141 7.44 -8.93 15.05
N ILE A 142 7.00 -9.51 13.92
CA ILE A 142 7.27 -9.03 12.56
C ILE A 142 5.97 -9.00 11.76
N VAL A 143 5.79 -7.94 10.98
CA VAL A 143 4.81 -7.89 9.88
C VAL A 143 5.56 -7.90 8.55
N LEU A 144 5.11 -8.75 7.61
CA LEU A 144 5.63 -8.75 6.25
C LEU A 144 4.80 -7.83 5.37
N ASN A 145 5.49 -7.00 4.59
CA ASN A 145 4.90 -6.22 3.53
C ASN A 145 5.45 -6.62 2.17
N PHE A 146 4.55 -6.78 1.19
CA PHE A 146 4.88 -6.96 -0.22
C PHE A 146 4.42 -5.74 -0.99
N SER A 147 5.36 -5.11 -1.65
CA SER A 147 5.19 -3.85 -2.38
C SER A 147 4.78 -4.05 -3.83
N LYS A 148 5.11 -5.21 -4.42
CA LYS A 148 4.72 -5.54 -5.78
C LYS A 148 3.19 -5.51 -5.90
N SER A 149 2.71 -4.72 -6.83
CA SER A 149 1.31 -4.30 -6.85
C SER A 149 0.42 -5.26 -7.59
N LEU A 150 0.90 -5.74 -8.73
CA LEU A 150 0.17 -6.65 -9.60
C LEU A 150 0.98 -7.94 -9.71
N GLY A 151 0.38 -9.04 -9.30
CA GLY A 151 0.95 -10.36 -9.56
C GLY A 151 0.91 -10.72 -11.04
N GLU A 152 1.46 -11.86 -11.40
CA GLU A 152 1.50 -12.39 -12.78
C GLU A 152 0.13 -12.50 -13.46
N THR A 153 -0.96 -12.38 -12.71
CA THR A 153 -2.34 -12.64 -13.15
C THR A 153 -3.13 -11.40 -13.59
N VAL A 154 -2.58 -10.19 -13.50
CA VAL A 154 -3.35 -9.01 -13.92
C VAL A 154 -3.18 -8.78 -15.41
N THR A 155 -4.16 -9.28 -16.15
CA THR A 155 -4.17 -9.23 -17.61
C THR A 155 -5.03 -8.10 -18.19
N ASN A 156 -5.93 -7.51 -17.40
CA ASN A 156 -7.05 -6.72 -17.98
C ASN A 156 -6.90 -5.21 -17.86
N TYR A 157 -5.96 -4.68 -17.06
CA TYR A 157 -5.84 -3.23 -16.84
C TYR A 157 -4.48 -2.66 -17.22
N ALA A 158 -3.48 -3.49 -17.39
CA ALA A 158 -2.16 -3.05 -17.76
C ALA A 158 -1.93 -3.28 -19.24
N ALA A 159 -2.01 -2.22 -20.01
CA ALA A 159 -1.67 -2.24 -21.42
C ALA A 159 -0.21 -2.55 -21.70
N ALA A 160 0.65 -2.60 -20.68
CA ALA A 160 2.07 -2.83 -20.83
C ALA A 160 2.64 -3.74 -19.74
N ASP A 161 3.57 -4.59 -20.13
CA ASP A 161 4.33 -5.47 -19.22
C ASP A 161 5.09 -4.71 -18.11
N ILE A 162 5.35 -3.42 -18.32
CA ILE A 162 6.00 -2.56 -17.32
C ILE A 162 5.28 -2.56 -15.97
N TYR A 163 3.96 -2.70 -15.95
CA TYR A 163 3.20 -2.75 -14.70
C TYR A 163 3.39 -4.04 -13.90
N LYS A 164 3.87 -5.11 -14.53
CA LYS A 164 4.25 -6.36 -13.84
C LYS A 164 5.43 -6.17 -12.89
N PHE A 165 6.24 -5.15 -13.13
CA PHE A 165 7.42 -4.80 -12.35
C PHE A 165 7.21 -3.58 -11.48
N HIS A 166 5.97 -3.13 -11.31
CA HIS A 166 5.68 -1.95 -10.53
C HIS A 166 5.51 -2.27 -9.04
N TYR A 167 6.25 -1.53 -8.24
CA TYR A 167 6.24 -1.62 -6.78
C TYR A 167 5.63 -0.34 -6.21
N GLN A 168 4.87 -0.47 -5.13
CA GLN A 168 4.14 0.63 -4.51
C GLN A 168 4.27 0.58 -3.00
N LEU A 169 4.43 1.72 -2.38
CA LEU A 169 4.27 1.86 -0.94
C LEU A 169 2.86 1.42 -0.51
N LYS A 170 2.81 0.61 0.52
CA LYS A 170 1.54 0.10 1.08
C LYS A 170 1.32 0.63 2.50
N GLY A 171 0.07 0.80 2.86
CA GLY A 171 -0.33 1.24 4.20
C GLY A 171 0.17 0.35 5.35
N ARG A 172 0.51 -0.92 5.07
CA ARG A 172 1.04 -1.87 6.08
C ARG A 172 2.27 -1.36 6.81
N LEU A 173 3.15 -0.62 6.12
CA LEU A 173 4.34 -0.04 6.74
C LEU A 173 3.95 0.88 7.89
N ILE A 174 3.03 1.80 7.60
CA ILE A 174 2.53 2.78 8.58
C ILE A 174 1.72 2.09 9.68
N GLN A 175 0.79 1.20 9.29
CA GLN A 175 -0.06 0.44 10.22
C GLN A 175 0.78 -0.34 11.22
N SER A 176 1.82 -1.03 10.76
CA SER A 176 2.72 -1.81 11.63
C SER A 176 3.48 -0.92 12.59
N GLY A 177 4.04 0.19 12.12
CA GLY A 177 4.77 1.15 12.95
C GLY A 177 3.89 1.79 14.02
N LEU A 178 2.67 2.22 13.66
CA LEU A 178 1.70 2.77 14.60
C LEU A 178 1.28 1.75 15.69
N CYS A 179 1.24 0.46 15.33
CA CYS A 179 0.94 -0.63 16.28
C CYS A 179 2.18 -1.10 17.07
N GLY A 180 3.35 -0.47 16.91
CA GLY A 180 4.58 -0.83 17.63
C GLY A 180 5.14 -2.19 17.20
N THR A 181 5.03 -2.52 15.91
CA THR A 181 5.52 -3.80 15.35
C THR A 181 6.48 -3.54 14.20
N LEU A 182 7.62 -4.24 14.21
CA LEU A 182 8.57 -4.16 13.11
C LEU A 182 7.92 -4.60 11.80
N CYS A 183 8.03 -3.77 10.76
CA CYS A 183 7.67 -4.15 9.41
C CYS A 183 8.94 -4.49 8.62
N ILE A 184 8.97 -5.67 7.98
CA ILE A 184 9.97 -6.05 6.99
C ILE A 184 9.31 -5.96 5.63
N SER A 185 9.86 -5.18 4.71
CA SER A 185 9.19 -4.82 3.47
C SER A 185 9.96 -5.29 2.23
N GLU A 186 9.23 -5.83 1.26
CA GLU A 186 9.73 -5.83 -0.11
C GLU A 186 10.00 -4.38 -0.53
N TYR A 187 11.16 -4.13 -1.16
CA TYR A 187 11.56 -2.79 -1.59
C TYR A 187 10.51 -2.15 -2.51
N SER A 188 10.31 -0.85 -2.32
CA SER A 188 9.50 -0.02 -3.19
C SER A 188 10.17 1.34 -3.40
N PRO A 189 10.26 1.86 -4.63
CA PRO A 189 10.74 3.21 -4.89
C PRO A 189 9.96 4.25 -4.08
N GLY A 190 10.67 5.16 -3.44
CA GLY A 190 10.12 6.19 -2.56
C GLY A 190 9.99 5.76 -1.09
N GLN A 191 10.20 4.50 -0.75
CA GLN A 191 10.21 4.05 0.65
C GLN A 191 11.33 4.73 1.44
N GLU A 192 12.50 4.86 0.85
CA GLU A 192 13.67 5.54 1.40
C GLU A 192 13.48 7.05 1.63
N MET A 193 12.44 7.65 1.07
CA MET A 193 12.09 9.05 1.35
C MET A 193 11.33 9.21 2.67
N ILE A 194 10.78 8.13 3.21
CA ILE A 194 9.97 8.12 4.42
C ILE A 194 10.67 7.36 5.55
N PHE A 195 11.31 6.22 5.21
CA PHE A 195 11.91 5.30 6.16
C PHE A 195 13.31 4.91 5.73
N ASN A 196 14.24 4.85 6.66
CA ASN A 196 15.55 4.27 6.42
C ASN A 196 15.54 2.74 6.71
N GLU A 197 16.59 2.04 6.29
CA GLU A 197 16.71 0.58 6.41
C GLU A 197 16.77 0.07 7.87
N LYS A 198 17.09 0.93 8.84
CA LYS A 198 17.07 0.57 10.27
C LYS A 198 15.65 0.63 10.83
N GLU A 199 14.80 1.47 10.25
CA GLU A 199 13.40 1.61 10.66
C GLU A 199 12.53 0.55 10.00
N ILE A 200 12.74 0.31 8.69
CA ILE A 200 12.06 -0.73 7.92
C ILE A 200 13.09 -1.47 7.08
N PRO A 201 13.57 -2.65 7.53
CA PRO A 201 14.43 -3.51 6.74
C PRO A 201 13.77 -3.92 5.43
N MET A 202 14.53 -3.85 4.34
CA MET A 202 14.03 -4.08 2.98
C MET A 202 14.66 -5.31 2.36
N PHE A 203 13.86 -6.08 1.62
CA PHE A 203 14.31 -7.22 0.84
C PHE A 203 13.86 -7.11 -0.63
N ARG A 204 14.57 -7.81 -1.53
CA ARG A 204 14.23 -7.97 -2.95
C ARG A 204 14.06 -9.44 -3.32
N THR A 205 14.72 -10.32 -2.59
CA THR A 205 14.72 -11.78 -2.85
C THR A 205 14.16 -12.55 -1.66
N GLN A 206 13.82 -13.82 -1.89
CA GLN A 206 13.35 -14.72 -0.83
C GLN A 206 14.45 -14.98 0.21
N ASP A 207 15.69 -15.15 -0.24
CA ASP A 207 16.83 -15.38 0.66
C ASP A 207 17.11 -14.18 1.56
N GLU A 208 17.09 -12.95 1.00
CA GLU A 208 17.20 -11.71 1.79
C GLU A 208 16.08 -11.61 2.82
N CYS A 209 14.84 -11.93 2.41
CA CYS A 209 13.69 -11.92 3.31
C CYS A 209 13.90 -12.89 4.48
N LEU A 210 14.31 -14.12 4.19
CA LEU A 210 14.57 -15.15 5.19
C LEU A 210 15.70 -14.74 6.14
N GLU A 211 16.81 -14.22 5.61
CA GLU A 211 17.94 -13.74 6.42
C GLU A 211 17.51 -12.64 7.41
N ILE A 212 16.76 -11.64 6.92
CA ILE A 212 16.27 -10.54 7.73
C ILE A 212 15.30 -11.05 8.78
N VAL A 213 14.33 -11.89 8.42
CA VAL A 213 13.37 -12.48 9.36
C VAL A 213 14.08 -13.24 10.46
N ASN A 214 15.03 -14.13 10.12
CA ASN A 214 15.80 -14.89 11.13
C ASN A 214 16.57 -13.97 12.07
N ARG A 215 17.22 -12.93 11.56
CA ARG A 215 17.96 -11.96 12.36
C ARG A 215 17.08 -11.31 13.44
N TYR A 216 15.87 -10.92 13.08
CA TYR A 216 14.97 -10.23 14.01
C TYR A 216 14.14 -11.16 14.90
N LEU A 217 14.02 -12.44 14.55
CA LEU A 217 13.41 -13.43 15.44
C LEU A 217 14.38 -13.98 16.49
N SER A 218 15.70 -13.89 16.23
CA SER A 218 16.75 -14.40 17.12
C SER A 218 17.20 -13.38 18.19
N ASN A 219 16.81 -12.13 18.08
CA ASN A 219 17.08 -11.05 19.02
C ASN A 219 15.85 -10.78 19.90
#